data_7a355628c1c72f0eb13e32b2c08045d2
#
_entry.id   7a355628c1c72f0eb13e32b2c08045d2
#
_cell.length_a   1.000
_cell.length_b   1.000
_cell.length_c   1.000
_cell.angle_alpha   90.00
_cell.angle_beta   90.00
_cell.angle_gamma   90.00
#
_symmetry.space_group_name_H-M   'P 1'
#
loop_
_entity.id
_entity.type
_entity.pdbx_description
1 polymer ?
#
loop_
_entity_poly.entity_id
_entity_poly.type
_entity_poly.pdbx_seq_one_letter_code
_entity_poly.pdbx_strand_id
1 'polypeptide(L)'
;MITERQQNILRLIIQNYTNTGLPVGSKKLMEDGIASSSATIRNDMKALEEYGLLAKTHSSSGRIPSMAGYRYYVDHLLQPTQVEENELRRIRQSFGKEFHEINDIIRQSAEILSELTSYTAFSLGPEVKERKLTGFRMVPLNDRQVLAIIVTDKGNVENQVFAIPAAVSSQDLEKMTQIINDKLVGQPLLTVYHRLRTEIPMILHRYFQTPEGMMNLFDEMLGHAFEEKVFVGGRMNLLDFGIKQDIEQLKSVYSFMQNSDELTHLLNGSATTENPIVFRIGSEIGNNLLEDMSMITATYEVSGH
;
A
#
# COMPACT_ATOMS: atom_id res chain seq x y z
N MET A 1 19.13 23.25 -20.63
CA MET A 1 17.90 23.59 -19.86
C MET A 1 16.83 23.99 -20.87
N ILE A 2 15.61 23.49 -20.69
CA ILE A 2 14.46 23.89 -21.53
C ILE A 2 13.95 25.28 -21.08
N THR A 3 13.41 26.04 -22.03
CA THR A 3 12.89 27.40 -21.78
C THR A 3 11.55 27.33 -21.02
N GLU A 4 11.14 28.42 -20.39
CA GLU A 4 9.86 28.52 -19.67
C GLU A 4 8.66 28.20 -20.59
N ARG A 5 8.68 28.66 -21.85
CA ARG A 5 7.66 28.31 -22.84
C ARG A 5 7.63 26.80 -23.12
N GLN A 6 8.79 26.16 -23.26
CA GLN A 6 8.90 24.71 -23.43
C GLN A 6 8.40 23.95 -22.21
N GLN A 7 8.66 24.43 -21.00
CA GLN A 7 8.10 23.87 -19.75
C GLN A 7 6.58 23.93 -19.76
N ASN A 8 6.00 25.06 -20.14
CA ASN A 8 4.55 25.21 -20.24
C ASN A 8 3.94 24.30 -21.30
N ILE A 9 4.59 24.16 -22.47
CA ILE A 9 4.18 23.23 -23.52
C ILE A 9 4.21 21.79 -22.99
N LEU A 10 5.29 21.37 -22.33
CA LEU A 10 5.40 20.03 -21.74
C LEU A 10 4.30 19.78 -20.70
N ARG A 11 4.05 20.75 -19.82
CA ARG A 11 2.98 20.66 -18.80
C ARG A 11 1.61 20.46 -19.45
N LEU A 12 1.26 21.26 -20.45
CA LEU A 12 -0.03 21.16 -21.13
C LEU A 12 -0.17 19.86 -21.93
N ILE A 13 0.91 19.38 -22.55
CA ILE A 13 0.91 18.08 -23.26
C ILE A 13 0.63 16.95 -22.25
N ILE A 14 1.30 16.94 -21.10
CA ILE A 14 1.08 15.93 -20.07
C ILE A 14 -0.35 15.98 -19.57
N GLN A 15 -0.86 17.16 -19.18
CA GLN A 15 -2.23 17.32 -18.69
C GLN A 15 -3.29 16.87 -19.70
N ASN A 16 -3.16 17.29 -20.97
CA ASN A 16 -4.11 16.88 -22.00
C ASN A 16 -4.03 15.36 -22.29
N TYR A 17 -2.82 14.81 -22.37
CA TYR A 17 -2.65 13.39 -22.64
C TYR A 17 -3.16 12.51 -21.49
N THR A 18 -2.90 12.89 -20.26
CA THR A 18 -3.41 12.18 -19.08
C THR A 18 -4.95 12.16 -19.03
N ASN A 19 -5.59 13.28 -19.46
CA ASN A 19 -7.04 13.36 -19.44
C ASN A 19 -7.71 12.65 -20.62
N THR A 20 -7.07 12.57 -21.77
CA THR A 20 -7.72 12.12 -23.03
C THR A 20 -7.15 10.85 -23.61
N GLY A 21 -5.90 10.48 -23.29
CA GLY A 21 -5.15 9.40 -23.94
C GLY A 21 -4.77 9.72 -25.39
N LEU A 22 -5.01 10.94 -25.88
CA LEU A 22 -4.80 11.31 -27.27
C LEU A 22 -3.55 12.19 -27.47
N PRO A 23 -2.78 12.00 -28.56
CA PRO A 23 -1.63 12.84 -28.87
C PRO A 23 -2.04 14.31 -29.03
N VAL A 24 -1.23 15.22 -28.46
CA VAL A 24 -1.52 16.65 -28.40
C VAL A 24 -0.83 17.38 -29.55
N GLY A 25 -1.61 18.12 -30.31
CA GLY A 25 -1.13 18.95 -31.45
C GLY A 25 -0.96 20.43 -31.09
N SER A 26 -0.20 21.17 -31.91
CA SER A 26 0.04 22.60 -31.71
C SER A 26 -1.22 23.45 -31.69
N LYS A 27 -2.30 23.04 -32.37
CA LYS A 27 -3.58 23.76 -32.36
C LYS A 27 -4.22 23.72 -30.97
N LYS A 28 -4.24 22.53 -30.35
CA LYS A 28 -4.78 22.36 -28.99
C LYS A 28 -4.01 23.20 -27.96
N LEU A 29 -2.67 23.26 -28.09
CA LEU A 29 -1.84 24.09 -27.19
C LEU A 29 -2.09 25.59 -27.34
N MET A 30 -2.43 26.07 -28.55
CA MET A 30 -2.86 27.44 -28.75
C MET A 30 -4.22 27.72 -28.10
N GLU A 31 -5.17 26.78 -28.22
CA GLU A 31 -6.48 26.86 -27.55
C GLU A 31 -6.34 26.87 -26.04
N ASP A 32 -5.36 26.14 -25.49
CA ASP A 32 -5.05 26.07 -24.06
C ASP A 32 -4.20 27.25 -23.55
N GLY A 33 -4.00 28.28 -24.38
CA GLY A 33 -3.44 29.57 -23.95
C GLY A 33 -1.95 29.79 -24.24
N ILE A 34 -1.27 28.94 -25.02
CA ILE A 34 0.09 29.24 -25.46
C ILE A 34 0.08 30.39 -26.48
N ALA A 35 0.54 31.55 -26.06
CA ALA A 35 0.62 32.77 -26.87
C ALA A 35 1.77 32.72 -27.90
N SER A 36 1.69 31.82 -28.89
CA SER A 36 2.69 31.65 -29.94
C SER A 36 2.07 31.06 -31.20
N SER A 37 2.72 31.28 -32.35
CA SER A 37 2.24 30.70 -33.60
C SER A 37 2.35 29.16 -33.57
N SER A 38 1.49 28.49 -34.36
CA SER A 38 1.53 27.03 -34.52
C SER A 38 2.90 26.53 -35.00
N ALA A 39 3.60 27.32 -35.84
CA ALA A 39 4.94 26.98 -36.26
C ALA A 39 5.97 27.04 -35.14
N THR A 40 5.90 28.08 -34.28
CA THR A 40 6.77 28.22 -33.12
C THR A 40 6.55 27.07 -32.15
N ILE A 41 5.27 26.74 -31.81
CA ILE A 41 4.93 25.65 -30.94
C ILE A 41 5.45 24.32 -31.46
N ARG A 42 5.35 24.05 -32.80
CA ARG A 42 5.89 22.83 -33.40
C ARG A 42 7.40 22.74 -33.24
N ASN A 43 8.11 23.88 -33.37
CA ASN A 43 9.57 23.91 -33.18
C ASN A 43 9.92 23.61 -31.71
N ASP A 44 9.18 24.17 -30.74
CA ASP A 44 9.37 23.85 -29.34
C ASP A 44 9.07 22.37 -29.03
N MET A 45 7.98 21.82 -29.57
CA MET A 45 7.65 20.40 -29.47
C MET A 45 8.74 19.49 -30.02
N LYS A 46 9.35 19.91 -31.18
CA LYS A 46 10.49 19.19 -31.78
C LYS A 46 11.72 19.25 -30.88
N ALA A 47 12.04 20.40 -30.31
CA ALA A 47 13.13 20.53 -29.35
C ALA A 47 12.90 19.64 -28.09
N LEU A 48 11.70 19.60 -27.57
CA LEU A 48 11.35 18.72 -26.46
C LEU A 48 11.45 17.23 -26.82
N GLU A 49 11.15 16.86 -28.07
CA GLU A 49 11.35 15.52 -28.61
C GLU A 49 12.85 15.19 -28.71
N GLU A 50 13.68 16.13 -29.18
CA GLU A 50 15.14 15.98 -29.26
C GLU A 50 15.78 15.86 -27.86
N TYR A 51 15.20 16.48 -26.82
CA TYR A 51 15.58 16.29 -25.42
C TYR A 51 15.04 14.97 -24.83
N GLY A 52 14.28 14.19 -25.59
CA GLY A 52 13.70 12.92 -25.14
C GLY A 52 12.50 13.07 -24.18
N LEU A 53 11.95 14.28 -24.00
CA LEU A 53 10.83 14.56 -23.10
C LEU A 53 9.47 14.29 -23.75
N LEU A 54 9.41 14.29 -25.08
CA LEU A 54 8.21 13.95 -25.86
C LEU A 54 8.54 12.85 -26.87
N ALA A 55 7.52 12.11 -27.27
CA ALA A 55 7.59 11.13 -28.34
C ALA A 55 6.54 11.43 -29.42
N LYS A 56 6.86 11.03 -30.66
CA LYS A 56 5.93 11.11 -31.79
C LYS A 56 5.24 9.77 -31.99
N THR A 57 3.94 9.78 -32.12
CA THR A 57 3.18 8.58 -32.51
C THR A 57 3.21 8.39 -34.05
N HIS A 58 3.25 7.14 -34.50
CA HIS A 58 3.35 6.81 -35.94
C HIS A 58 2.19 7.33 -36.79
N SER A 59 1.05 7.64 -36.21
CA SER A 59 -0.20 7.96 -36.90
C SER A 59 -0.61 9.44 -36.83
N SER A 60 0.09 10.29 -36.09
CA SER A 60 -0.34 11.69 -35.89
C SER A 60 0.81 12.70 -35.90
N SER A 61 0.47 13.98 -36.23
CA SER A 61 1.39 15.10 -36.03
C SER A 61 1.53 15.58 -34.61
N GLY A 62 0.74 15.00 -33.68
CA GLY A 62 0.77 15.30 -32.23
C GLY A 62 1.97 14.66 -31.53
N ARG A 63 2.14 15.02 -30.27
CA ARG A 63 3.15 14.45 -29.38
C ARG A 63 2.49 13.87 -28.14
N ILE A 64 3.14 12.85 -27.59
CA ILE A 64 2.81 12.26 -26.31
C ILE A 64 3.99 12.45 -25.36
N PRO A 65 3.79 12.47 -24.03
CA PRO A 65 4.89 12.48 -23.09
C PRO A 65 5.70 11.18 -23.17
N SER A 66 7.01 11.28 -23.04
CA SER A 66 7.87 10.12 -22.77
C SER A 66 7.95 9.85 -21.26
N MET A 67 8.53 8.71 -20.86
CA MET A 67 8.84 8.43 -19.45
C MET A 67 9.73 9.53 -18.84
N ALA A 68 10.75 9.97 -19.57
CA ALA A 68 11.61 11.07 -19.15
C ALA A 68 10.85 12.40 -19.04
N GLY A 69 9.85 12.62 -19.90
CA GLY A 69 8.96 13.78 -19.83
C GLY A 69 8.09 13.79 -18.56
N TYR A 70 7.49 12.67 -18.21
CA TYR A 70 6.76 12.53 -16.96
C TYR A 70 7.67 12.72 -15.75
N ARG A 71 8.87 12.12 -15.74
CA ARG A 71 9.85 12.30 -14.68
C ARG A 71 10.25 13.77 -14.53
N TYR A 72 10.57 14.44 -15.63
CA TYR A 72 10.89 15.87 -15.62
C TYR A 72 9.74 16.72 -15.06
N TYR A 73 8.51 16.38 -15.42
CA TYR A 73 7.31 17.08 -14.91
C TYR A 73 7.19 16.93 -13.39
N VAL A 74 7.31 15.71 -12.88
CA VAL A 74 7.20 15.45 -11.44
C VAL A 74 8.32 16.15 -10.66
N ASP A 75 9.55 16.10 -11.16
CA ASP A 75 10.71 16.61 -10.43
C ASP A 75 10.84 18.14 -10.49
N HIS A 76 10.30 18.80 -11.53
CA HIS A 76 10.57 20.22 -11.78
C HIS A 76 9.33 21.10 -12.01
N LEU A 77 8.23 20.52 -12.47
CA LEU A 77 7.06 21.28 -12.88
C LEU A 77 5.82 21.06 -12.01
N LEU A 78 5.77 19.99 -11.27
CA LEU A 78 4.67 19.66 -10.37
C LEU A 78 4.73 20.62 -9.17
N GLN A 79 3.62 21.31 -8.93
CA GLN A 79 3.47 22.14 -7.73
C GLN A 79 2.40 21.53 -6.83
N PRO A 80 2.64 21.43 -5.51
CA PRO A 80 1.63 21.00 -4.58
C PRO A 80 0.38 21.91 -4.67
N THR A 81 -0.76 21.30 -4.88
CA THR A 81 -2.05 22.01 -4.81
C THR A 81 -2.50 22.05 -3.36
N GLN A 82 -3.03 23.18 -2.91
CA GLN A 82 -3.64 23.26 -1.58
C GLN A 82 -4.95 22.47 -1.59
N VAL A 83 -5.14 21.66 -0.55
CA VAL A 83 -6.39 20.92 -0.34
C VAL A 83 -7.50 21.94 -0.05
N GLU A 84 -8.63 21.82 -0.74
CA GLU A 84 -9.75 22.74 -0.58
C GLU A 84 -10.42 22.59 0.81
N GLU A 85 -11.00 23.68 1.32
CA GLU A 85 -11.67 23.71 2.63
C GLU A 85 -12.79 22.65 2.75
N ASN A 86 -13.47 22.35 1.65
CA ASN A 86 -14.52 21.33 1.61
C ASN A 86 -13.92 19.92 1.75
N GLU A 87 -12.77 19.66 1.15
CA GLU A 87 -12.03 18.39 1.27
C GLU A 87 -11.50 18.21 2.69
N LEU A 88 -10.92 19.26 3.27
CA LEU A 88 -10.50 19.25 4.67
C LEU A 88 -11.65 18.97 5.63
N ARG A 89 -12.84 19.50 5.37
CA ARG A 89 -14.05 19.19 6.16
C ARG A 89 -14.45 17.71 6.03
N ARG A 90 -14.41 17.15 4.83
CA ARG A 90 -14.71 15.74 4.58
C ARG A 90 -13.72 14.84 5.33
N ILE A 91 -12.43 15.14 5.26
CA ILE A 91 -11.39 14.42 6.01
C ILE A 91 -11.70 14.45 7.51
N ARG A 92 -11.93 15.65 8.09
CA ARG A 92 -12.23 15.78 9.53
C ARG A 92 -13.50 15.04 9.94
N GLN A 93 -14.55 15.05 9.12
CA GLN A 93 -15.80 14.33 9.41
C GLN A 93 -15.61 12.81 9.37
N SER A 94 -14.79 12.30 8.47
CA SER A 94 -14.50 10.88 8.35
C SER A 94 -13.70 10.36 9.53
N PHE A 95 -12.79 11.18 10.09
CA PHE A 95 -12.04 10.86 11.30
C PHE A 95 -12.71 11.32 12.61
N GLY A 96 -13.88 11.95 12.53
CA GLY A 96 -14.67 12.38 13.70
C GLY A 96 -15.44 11.28 14.42
N LYS A 97 -15.32 10.02 13.96
CA LYS A 97 -15.92 8.84 14.59
C LYS A 97 -14.95 8.29 15.64
N GLU A 98 -15.49 7.67 16.69
CA GLU A 98 -14.67 6.90 17.64
C GLU A 98 -14.15 5.65 16.93
N PHE A 99 -12.83 5.55 16.82
CA PHE A 99 -12.16 4.35 16.33
C PHE A 99 -11.70 3.52 17.54
N HIS A 100 -11.98 2.24 17.50
CA HIS A 100 -11.60 1.33 18.59
C HIS A 100 -10.24 0.68 18.35
N GLU A 101 -9.84 0.60 17.08
CA GLU A 101 -8.58 -0.02 16.67
C GLU A 101 -7.82 0.85 15.67
N ILE A 102 -6.49 0.81 15.72
CA ILE A 102 -5.63 1.53 14.77
C ILE A 102 -5.88 1.08 13.32
N ASN A 103 -6.21 -0.19 13.12
CA ASN A 103 -6.53 -0.74 11.80
C ASN A 103 -7.76 -0.07 11.15
N ASP A 104 -8.72 0.39 11.94
CA ASP A 104 -9.89 1.11 11.43
C ASP A 104 -9.50 2.49 10.91
N ILE A 105 -8.59 3.18 11.60
CA ILE A 105 -8.04 4.47 11.17
C ILE A 105 -7.30 4.30 9.83
N ILE A 106 -6.48 3.27 9.72
CA ILE A 106 -5.67 3.00 8.54
C ILE A 106 -6.55 2.63 7.34
N ARG A 107 -7.56 1.77 7.56
CA ARG A 107 -8.57 1.44 6.53
C ARG A 107 -9.31 2.70 6.07
N GLN A 108 -9.79 3.51 7.00
CA GLN A 108 -10.48 4.76 6.70
C GLN A 108 -9.59 5.74 5.93
N SER A 109 -8.29 5.75 6.21
CA SER A 109 -7.31 6.56 5.47
C SER A 109 -7.24 6.17 3.99
N ALA A 110 -7.18 4.86 3.68
CA ALA A 110 -7.21 4.38 2.30
C ALA A 110 -8.52 4.75 1.59
N GLU A 111 -9.66 4.62 2.27
CA GLU A 111 -10.96 4.98 1.72
C GLU A 111 -11.05 6.47 1.40
N ILE A 112 -10.66 7.34 2.33
CA ILE A 112 -10.69 8.81 2.13
C ILE A 112 -9.73 9.23 1.02
N LEU A 113 -8.50 8.70 0.98
CA LEU A 113 -7.57 8.99 -0.10
C LEU A 113 -8.16 8.63 -1.46
N SER A 114 -8.79 7.48 -1.55
CA SER A 114 -9.46 7.05 -2.77
C SER A 114 -10.64 7.95 -3.15
N GLU A 115 -11.48 8.32 -2.19
CA GLU A 115 -12.62 9.22 -2.44
C GLU A 115 -12.20 10.61 -2.92
N LEU A 116 -11.12 11.16 -2.36
CA LEU A 116 -10.63 12.50 -2.71
C LEU A 116 -9.92 12.52 -4.06
N THR A 117 -9.19 11.46 -4.38
CA THR A 117 -8.35 11.40 -5.58
C THR A 117 -9.01 10.71 -6.76
N SER A 118 -10.06 9.91 -6.51
CA SER A 118 -10.63 8.95 -7.46
C SER A 118 -9.64 7.90 -7.95
N TYR A 119 -8.54 7.70 -7.22
CA TYR A 119 -7.55 6.65 -7.49
C TYR A 119 -7.72 5.47 -6.51
N THR A 120 -7.11 4.34 -6.85
CA THR A 120 -6.97 3.25 -5.88
C THR A 120 -5.89 3.62 -4.87
N ALA A 121 -6.22 3.54 -3.61
CA ALA A 121 -5.32 3.87 -2.51
C ALA A 121 -5.02 2.63 -1.67
N PHE A 122 -3.78 2.51 -1.22
CA PHE A 122 -3.32 1.45 -0.33
C PHE A 122 -2.80 2.06 0.96
N SER A 123 -3.12 1.43 2.08
CA SER A 123 -2.51 1.75 3.37
C SER A 123 -1.97 0.49 4.00
N LEU A 124 -0.72 0.53 4.45
CA LEU A 124 -0.12 -0.55 5.23
C LEU A 124 -0.43 -0.37 6.70
N GLY A 125 -0.73 -1.45 7.38
CA GLY A 125 -0.78 -1.49 8.84
C GLY A 125 0.57 -1.14 9.46
N PRO A 126 0.61 -0.82 10.77
CA PRO A 126 1.86 -0.52 11.45
C PRO A 126 2.81 -1.71 11.37
N GLU A 127 4.10 -1.44 11.25
CA GLU A 127 5.13 -2.47 11.13
C GLU A 127 5.07 -3.48 12.29
N VAL A 128 4.92 -4.76 11.94
CA VAL A 128 4.68 -5.83 12.93
C VAL A 128 5.94 -6.13 13.75
N LYS A 129 7.12 -5.92 13.17
CA LYS A 129 8.42 -6.32 13.76
C LYS A 129 8.71 -5.65 15.10
N GLU A 130 8.26 -4.41 15.27
CA GLU A 130 8.52 -3.62 16.48
C GLU A 130 7.46 -3.81 17.58
N ARG A 131 6.33 -4.45 17.27
CA ARG A 131 5.28 -4.70 18.25
C ARG A 131 5.75 -5.68 19.32
N LYS A 132 5.35 -5.42 20.58
CA LYS A 132 5.63 -6.32 21.69
C LYS A 132 4.37 -7.05 22.10
N LEU A 133 4.54 -8.31 22.45
CA LEU A 133 3.46 -9.10 23.04
C LEU A 133 3.13 -8.55 24.43
N THR A 134 1.88 -8.13 24.67
CA THR A 134 1.40 -7.69 25.97
C THR A 134 0.50 -8.71 26.65
N GLY A 135 -0.06 -9.63 25.89
CA GLY A 135 -0.88 -10.71 26.44
C GLY A 135 -1.17 -11.80 25.43
N PHE A 136 -1.27 -13.02 25.95
CA PHE A 136 -1.69 -14.19 25.19
C PHE A 136 -2.76 -14.93 25.97
N ARG A 137 -3.83 -15.37 25.31
CA ARG A 137 -4.91 -16.14 25.89
C ARG A 137 -5.37 -17.24 24.96
N MET A 138 -5.74 -18.39 25.55
CA MET A 138 -6.44 -19.46 24.87
C MET A 138 -7.77 -19.71 25.59
N VAL A 139 -8.87 -19.67 24.83
CA VAL A 139 -10.23 -19.87 25.33
C VAL A 139 -10.82 -21.10 24.65
N PRO A 140 -11.07 -22.20 25.35
CA PRO A 140 -11.72 -23.37 24.78
C PRO A 140 -13.13 -22.98 24.30
N LEU A 141 -13.44 -23.28 23.05
CA LEU A 141 -14.79 -23.10 22.49
C LEU A 141 -15.60 -24.39 22.58
N ASN A 142 -14.94 -25.51 22.41
CA ASN A 142 -15.47 -26.87 22.60
C ASN A 142 -14.30 -27.86 22.73
N ASP A 143 -14.61 -29.18 22.76
CA ASP A 143 -13.60 -30.24 22.95
C ASP A 143 -12.54 -30.34 21.84
N ARG A 144 -12.73 -29.65 20.72
CA ARG A 144 -11.84 -29.71 19.54
C ARG A 144 -11.39 -28.36 19.02
N GLN A 145 -11.84 -27.26 19.61
CA GLN A 145 -11.55 -25.93 19.12
C GLN A 145 -11.19 -25.00 20.27
N VAL A 146 -10.19 -24.18 20.02
CA VAL A 146 -9.72 -23.13 20.93
C VAL A 146 -9.65 -21.80 20.15
N LEU A 147 -10.07 -20.72 20.82
CA LEU A 147 -9.82 -19.36 20.35
C LEU A 147 -8.51 -18.89 21.00
N ALA A 148 -7.49 -18.64 20.20
CA ALA A 148 -6.27 -17.97 20.65
C ALA A 148 -6.39 -16.46 20.41
N ILE A 149 -5.93 -15.68 21.38
CA ILE A 149 -5.97 -14.21 21.36
C ILE A 149 -4.55 -13.71 21.65
N ILE A 150 -4.00 -12.90 20.74
CA ILE A 150 -2.72 -12.20 20.91
C ILE A 150 -3.02 -10.73 21.08
N VAL A 151 -2.49 -10.11 22.11
CA VAL A 151 -2.59 -8.67 22.37
C VAL A 151 -1.20 -8.06 22.27
N THR A 152 -1.07 -6.93 21.59
CA THR A 152 0.20 -6.20 21.44
C THR A 152 0.15 -4.83 22.10
N ASP A 153 1.32 -4.22 22.31
CA ASP A 153 1.50 -2.91 22.94
C ASP A 153 0.88 -1.73 22.16
N LYS A 154 0.59 -1.94 20.88
CA LYS A 154 -0.07 -0.94 20.01
C LYS A 154 -1.60 -1.14 19.95
N GLY A 155 -2.17 -1.88 20.89
CA GLY A 155 -3.63 -2.10 20.99
C GLY A 155 -4.20 -3.04 19.92
N ASN A 156 -3.37 -3.69 19.12
CA ASN A 156 -3.84 -4.71 18.19
C ASN A 156 -4.18 -5.99 18.92
N VAL A 157 -5.38 -6.51 18.64
CA VAL A 157 -5.86 -7.79 19.11
C VAL A 157 -6.05 -8.70 17.90
N GLU A 158 -5.21 -9.73 17.81
CA GLU A 158 -5.37 -10.78 16.80
C GLU A 158 -6.03 -11.97 17.47
N ASN A 159 -7.02 -12.55 16.79
CA ASN A 159 -7.70 -13.73 17.29
C ASN A 159 -7.93 -14.73 16.17
N GLN A 160 -7.78 -16.01 16.49
CA GLN A 160 -7.94 -17.11 15.55
C GLN A 160 -8.50 -18.34 16.26
N VAL A 161 -9.39 -19.05 15.56
CA VAL A 161 -9.91 -20.34 16.03
C VAL A 161 -9.10 -21.46 15.44
N PHE A 162 -8.60 -22.34 16.31
CA PHE A 162 -7.77 -23.48 15.94
C PHE A 162 -8.42 -24.80 16.37
N ALA A 163 -8.14 -25.86 15.61
CA ALA A 163 -8.45 -27.21 16.03
C ALA A 163 -7.39 -27.73 17.00
N ILE A 164 -7.80 -28.33 18.10
CA ILE A 164 -6.91 -28.98 19.07
C ILE A 164 -7.08 -30.49 19.06
N PRO A 165 -5.98 -31.26 19.29
CA PRO A 165 -6.08 -32.70 19.47
C PRO A 165 -6.96 -33.05 20.68
N ALA A 166 -7.74 -34.13 20.57
CA ALA A 166 -8.63 -34.58 21.64
C ALA A 166 -7.93 -34.95 22.96
N ALA A 167 -6.60 -35.15 22.92
CA ALA A 167 -5.78 -35.44 24.09
C ALA A 167 -5.41 -34.21 24.92
N VAL A 168 -5.71 -32.98 24.43
CA VAL A 168 -5.37 -31.72 25.11
C VAL A 168 -6.55 -31.30 26.01
N SER A 169 -6.33 -31.26 27.29
CA SER A 169 -7.33 -30.82 28.26
C SER A 169 -7.35 -29.30 28.42
N SER A 170 -8.44 -28.77 29.00
CA SER A 170 -8.52 -27.34 29.37
C SER A 170 -7.43 -26.92 30.36
N GLN A 171 -7.00 -27.80 31.26
CA GLN A 171 -5.87 -27.54 32.16
C GLN A 171 -4.54 -27.42 31.38
N ASP A 172 -4.36 -28.22 30.35
CA ASP A 172 -3.18 -28.12 29.49
C ASP A 172 -3.13 -26.78 28.77
N LEU A 173 -4.27 -26.30 28.25
CA LEU A 173 -4.38 -24.99 27.60
C LEU A 173 -4.08 -23.83 28.58
N GLU A 174 -4.58 -23.91 29.81
CA GLU A 174 -4.27 -22.91 30.85
C GLU A 174 -2.78 -22.89 31.18
N LYS A 175 -2.17 -24.05 31.36
CA LYS A 175 -0.74 -24.19 31.64
C LYS A 175 0.13 -23.67 30.49
N MET A 176 -0.24 -23.97 29.26
CA MET A 176 0.42 -23.42 28.07
C MET A 176 0.32 -21.91 28.03
N THR A 177 -0.88 -21.37 28.22
CA THR A 177 -1.13 -19.93 28.28
C THR A 177 -0.22 -19.27 29.32
N GLN A 178 -0.12 -19.86 30.51
CA GLN A 178 0.76 -19.34 31.54
C GLN A 178 2.23 -19.38 31.16
N ILE A 179 2.74 -20.48 30.60
CA ILE A 179 4.12 -20.61 30.15
C ILE A 179 4.45 -19.58 29.08
N ILE A 180 3.55 -19.38 28.11
CA ILE A 180 3.73 -18.40 27.02
C ILE A 180 3.78 -16.98 27.60
N ASN A 181 2.84 -16.61 28.46
CA ASN A 181 2.84 -15.29 29.06
C ASN A 181 4.09 -15.03 29.91
N ASP A 182 4.48 -15.98 30.77
CA ASP A 182 5.66 -15.84 31.65
C ASP A 182 6.97 -15.68 30.86
N LYS A 183 7.05 -16.26 29.68
CA LYS A 183 8.28 -16.29 28.88
C LYS A 183 8.34 -15.26 27.78
N LEU A 184 7.20 -14.83 27.25
CA LEU A 184 7.14 -14.07 25.99
C LEU A 184 6.49 -12.70 26.12
N VAL A 185 5.71 -12.42 27.15
CA VAL A 185 5.14 -11.07 27.37
C VAL A 185 6.27 -10.06 27.53
N GLY A 186 6.12 -8.90 26.88
CA GLY A 186 7.11 -7.83 26.83
C GLY A 186 8.19 -8.01 25.73
N GLN A 187 8.23 -9.16 25.05
CA GLN A 187 9.17 -9.40 23.98
C GLN A 187 8.64 -8.88 22.63
N PRO A 188 9.53 -8.39 21.72
CA PRO A 188 9.17 -8.10 20.34
C PRO A 188 8.56 -9.34 19.65
N LEU A 189 7.54 -9.15 18.81
CA LEU A 189 6.85 -10.28 18.15
C LEU A 189 7.81 -11.17 17.35
N LEU A 190 8.82 -10.60 16.71
CA LEU A 190 9.83 -11.38 16.01
C LEU A 190 10.60 -12.33 16.96
N THR A 191 10.93 -11.86 18.17
CA THR A 191 11.54 -12.69 19.22
C THR A 191 10.56 -13.75 19.72
N VAL A 192 9.30 -13.38 19.89
CA VAL A 192 8.21 -14.31 20.22
C VAL A 192 8.14 -15.44 19.20
N TYR A 193 8.13 -15.11 17.91
CA TYR A 193 8.12 -16.07 16.82
C TYR A 193 9.28 -17.07 16.89
N HIS A 194 10.51 -16.57 17.02
CA HIS A 194 11.69 -17.42 17.12
C HIS A 194 11.65 -18.33 18.36
N ARG A 195 11.26 -17.78 19.50
CA ARG A 195 11.23 -18.56 20.77
C ARG A 195 10.10 -19.60 20.80
N LEU A 196 8.96 -19.31 20.18
CA LEU A 196 7.87 -20.27 20.01
C LEU A 196 8.28 -21.46 19.13
N ARG A 197 9.20 -21.27 18.20
CA ARG A 197 9.72 -22.35 17.35
C ARG A 197 10.92 -23.12 17.93
N THR A 198 11.64 -22.52 18.85
CA THR A 198 12.90 -23.09 19.37
C THR A 198 12.81 -23.48 20.84
N GLU A 199 12.56 -22.54 21.72
CA GLU A 199 12.62 -22.71 23.17
C GLU A 199 11.32 -23.32 23.77
N ILE A 200 10.18 -22.75 23.36
CA ILE A 200 8.89 -23.14 23.94
C ILE A 200 8.55 -24.61 23.69
N PRO A 201 8.79 -25.19 22.52
CA PRO A 201 8.56 -26.61 22.29
C PRO A 201 9.33 -27.51 23.27
N MET A 202 10.58 -27.19 23.54
CA MET A 202 11.41 -27.93 24.49
C MET A 202 10.85 -27.83 25.93
N ILE A 203 10.26 -26.69 26.26
CA ILE A 203 9.61 -26.52 27.57
C ILE A 203 8.30 -27.32 27.62
N LEU A 204 7.49 -27.26 26.55
CA LEU A 204 6.22 -27.96 26.47
C LEU A 204 6.40 -29.48 26.46
N HIS A 205 7.44 -30.00 25.81
CA HIS A 205 7.78 -31.44 25.87
C HIS A 205 7.98 -32.00 27.29
N ARG A 206 8.33 -31.16 28.24
CA ARG A 206 8.45 -31.57 29.65
C ARG A 206 7.11 -31.73 30.36
N TYR A 207 6.06 -31.11 29.84
CA TYR A 207 4.76 -31.04 30.45
C TYR A 207 3.68 -31.82 29.70
N PHE A 208 3.87 -32.05 28.37
CA PHE A 208 2.85 -32.64 27.53
C PHE A 208 3.41 -33.85 26.73
N GLN A 209 2.57 -34.87 26.55
CA GLN A 209 2.99 -36.11 25.86
C GLN A 209 2.96 -36.01 24.34
N THR A 210 2.23 -35.05 23.75
CA THR A 210 2.08 -34.86 22.29
C THR A 210 2.18 -33.39 21.89
N PRO A 211 3.41 -32.82 21.83
CA PRO A 211 3.57 -31.41 21.51
C PRO A 211 3.46 -31.11 20.01
N GLU A 212 3.59 -32.13 19.12
CA GLU A 212 3.63 -31.93 17.67
C GLU A 212 2.38 -31.26 17.08
N GLY A 213 1.18 -31.64 17.50
CA GLY A 213 -0.08 -30.99 17.08
C GLY A 213 -0.25 -29.56 17.58
N MET A 214 0.49 -29.19 18.64
CA MET A 214 0.47 -27.83 19.23
C MET A 214 1.45 -26.89 18.54
N MET A 215 2.49 -27.44 17.89
CA MET A 215 3.46 -26.66 17.12
C MET A 215 2.82 -26.05 15.86
N ASN A 216 2.03 -26.86 15.15
CA ASN A 216 1.30 -26.37 13.96
C ASN A 216 0.31 -25.24 14.33
N LEU A 217 -0.30 -25.32 15.50
CA LEU A 217 -1.19 -24.29 16.04
C LEU A 217 -0.45 -22.96 16.25
N PHE A 218 0.77 -22.99 16.76
CA PHE A 218 1.58 -21.78 16.93
C PHE A 218 2.06 -21.21 15.60
N ASP A 219 2.43 -22.06 14.66
CA ASP A 219 2.87 -21.62 13.34
C ASP A 219 1.74 -20.93 12.56
N GLU A 220 0.54 -21.48 12.56
CA GLU A 220 -0.64 -20.86 11.94
C GLU A 220 -1.01 -19.54 12.64
N MET A 221 -1.06 -19.55 13.97
CA MET A 221 -1.43 -18.37 14.77
C MET A 221 -0.45 -17.21 14.55
N LEU A 222 0.84 -17.52 14.54
CA LEU A 222 1.88 -16.51 14.32
C LEU A 222 1.92 -16.07 12.88
N GLY A 223 1.69 -16.95 11.90
CA GLY A 223 1.57 -16.58 10.51
C GLY A 223 0.59 -15.42 10.35
N HIS A 224 -0.61 -15.55 10.87
CA HIS A 224 -1.62 -14.48 10.81
C HIS A 224 -1.28 -13.23 11.64
N ALA A 225 -0.62 -13.38 12.80
CA ALA A 225 -0.20 -12.25 13.62
C ALA A 225 0.93 -11.43 12.98
N PHE A 226 1.68 -12.04 12.06
CA PHE A 226 2.77 -11.41 11.30
C PHE A 226 2.35 -10.92 9.91
N GLU A 227 1.15 -11.24 9.45
CA GLU A 227 0.65 -10.66 8.20
C GLU A 227 0.53 -9.14 8.32
N GLU A 228 1.30 -8.44 7.50
CA GLU A 228 1.10 -7.00 7.33
C GLU A 228 -0.23 -6.79 6.64
N LYS A 229 -1.16 -6.11 7.32
CA LYS A 229 -2.49 -5.86 6.77
C LYS A 229 -2.43 -4.73 5.76
N VAL A 230 -2.78 -5.03 4.52
CA VAL A 230 -2.95 -4.03 3.47
C VAL A 230 -4.43 -3.69 3.34
N PHE A 231 -4.74 -2.42 3.50
CA PHE A 231 -6.09 -1.88 3.30
C PHE A 231 -6.16 -1.20 1.94
N VAL A 232 -7.23 -1.45 1.20
CA VAL A 232 -7.40 -0.96 -0.18
C VAL A 232 -8.70 -0.18 -0.28
N GLY A 233 -8.58 1.12 -0.57
CA GLY A 233 -9.69 2.00 -0.94
C GLY A 233 -9.83 2.11 -2.45
N GLY A 234 -11.07 2.20 -2.96
CA GLY A 234 -11.35 2.47 -4.36
C GLY A 234 -10.87 1.42 -5.36
N ARG A 235 -11.01 0.14 -5.04
CA ARG A 235 -10.58 -0.97 -5.94
C ARG A 235 -11.15 -0.88 -7.35
N MET A 236 -12.37 -0.32 -7.49
CA MET A 236 -13.05 -0.17 -8.78
C MET A 236 -12.53 1.01 -9.59
N ASN A 237 -11.81 1.95 -8.99
CA ASN A 237 -11.29 3.13 -9.68
C ASN A 237 -10.28 2.77 -10.77
N LEU A 238 -9.60 1.63 -10.66
CA LEU A 238 -8.73 1.11 -11.73
C LEU A 238 -9.47 0.86 -13.04
N LEU A 239 -10.77 0.59 -12.99
CA LEU A 239 -11.60 0.36 -14.18
C LEU A 239 -11.82 1.67 -14.97
N ASP A 240 -11.72 2.81 -14.34
CA ASP A 240 -11.95 4.11 -14.97
C ASP A 240 -10.74 4.60 -15.76
N PHE A 241 -9.55 4.09 -15.45
CA PHE A 241 -8.27 4.52 -16.03
C PHE A 241 -7.73 3.51 -17.06
N GLY A 242 -8.26 3.55 -18.28
CA GLY A 242 -7.56 3.05 -19.47
C GLY A 242 -7.41 1.54 -19.68
N ILE A 243 -7.64 0.71 -18.66
CA ILE A 243 -7.57 -0.77 -18.76
C ILE A 243 -8.79 -1.33 -19.55
N LYS A 244 -9.52 -0.47 -20.23
CA LYS A 244 -10.78 -0.82 -20.92
C LYS A 244 -10.62 -1.81 -22.08
N GLN A 245 -9.40 -2.14 -22.49
CA GLN A 245 -9.15 -2.94 -23.69
C GLN A 245 -8.61 -4.35 -23.44
N ASP A 246 -8.06 -4.64 -22.24
CA ASP A 246 -7.53 -5.96 -21.93
C ASP A 246 -8.06 -6.51 -20.60
N ILE A 247 -9.06 -7.38 -20.72
CA ILE A 247 -9.69 -8.05 -19.56
C ILE A 247 -8.68 -8.93 -18.80
N GLU A 248 -7.70 -9.52 -19.49
CA GLU A 248 -6.70 -10.38 -18.85
C GLU A 248 -5.71 -9.55 -18.02
N GLN A 249 -5.29 -8.39 -18.53
CA GLN A 249 -4.48 -7.45 -17.76
C GLN A 249 -5.24 -6.96 -16.52
N LEU A 250 -6.51 -6.63 -16.67
CA LEU A 250 -7.36 -6.22 -15.55
C LEU A 250 -7.47 -7.30 -14.47
N LYS A 251 -7.72 -8.55 -14.85
CA LYS A 251 -7.76 -9.68 -13.92
C LYS A 251 -6.44 -9.87 -13.20
N SER A 252 -5.32 -9.73 -13.91
CA SER A 252 -3.98 -9.86 -13.34
C SER A 252 -3.69 -8.77 -12.32
N VAL A 253 -4.02 -7.52 -12.62
CA VAL A 253 -3.89 -6.39 -11.67
C VAL A 253 -4.81 -6.57 -10.46
N TYR A 254 -6.04 -7.03 -10.67
CA TYR A 254 -6.97 -7.29 -9.58
C TYR A 254 -6.49 -8.44 -8.67
N SER A 255 -5.97 -9.53 -9.27
CA SER A 255 -5.37 -10.64 -8.52
C SER A 255 -4.15 -10.20 -7.73
N PHE A 256 -3.27 -9.39 -8.33
CA PHE A 256 -2.13 -8.78 -7.66
C PHE A 256 -2.56 -7.94 -6.44
N MET A 257 -3.63 -7.15 -6.56
CA MET A 257 -4.16 -6.36 -5.43
C MET A 257 -4.78 -7.20 -4.30
N GLN A 258 -5.09 -8.47 -4.54
CA GLN A 258 -5.54 -9.39 -3.51
C GLN A 258 -4.39 -10.09 -2.79
N ASN A 259 -3.18 -10.04 -3.35
CA ASN A 259 -2.00 -10.65 -2.77
C ASN A 259 -1.31 -9.65 -1.82
N SER A 260 -1.59 -9.77 -0.53
CA SER A 260 -1.05 -8.88 0.51
C SER A 260 0.48 -8.90 0.53
N ASP A 261 1.13 -10.04 0.33
CA ASP A 261 2.59 -10.16 0.37
C ASP A 261 3.26 -9.41 -0.77
N GLU A 262 2.73 -9.55 -2.00
CA GLU A 262 3.24 -8.83 -3.17
C GLU A 262 3.05 -7.32 -3.03
N LEU A 263 1.88 -6.88 -2.53
CA LEU A 263 1.61 -5.47 -2.26
C LEU A 263 2.52 -4.92 -1.17
N THR A 264 2.68 -5.63 -0.08
CA THR A 264 3.57 -5.23 1.01
C THR A 264 5.00 -5.08 0.51
N HIS A 265 5.50 -6.04 -0.28
CA HIS A 265 6.83 -5.95 -0.88
C HIS A 265 6.98 -4.74 -1.82
N LEU A 266 5.94 -4.43 -2.60
CA LEU A 266 5.93 -3.28 -3.49
C LEU A 266 5.93 -1.94 -2.74
N LEU A 267 5.20 -1.86 -1.63
CA LEU A 267 5.01 -0.63 -0.84
C LEU A 267 6.17 -0.39 0.12
N ASN A 268 6.77 -1.45 0.68
CA ASN A 268 7.89 -1.36 1.61
C ASN A 268 9.17 -0.84 0.93
N GLY A 269 9.88 0.04 1.62
CA GLY A 269 11.18 0.57 1.18
C GLY A 269 11.13 1.69 0.14
N SER A 270 9.93 2.22 -0.16
CA SER A 270 9.76 3.27 -1.17
C SER A 270 9.97 4.68 -0.62
N ALA A 271 9.47 4.95 0.57
CA ALA A 271 9.55 6.26 1.21
C ALA A 271 10.39 6.15 2.49
N THR A 272 11.18 7.19 2.78
CA THR A 272 12.03 7.29 3.97
C THR A 272 11.71 8.56 4.72
N THR A 273 12.22 8.69 5.95
CA THR A 273 12.09 9.93 6.75
C THR A 273 12.69 11.16 6.04
N GLU A 274 13.73 10.95 5.22
CA GLU A 274 14.36 12.02 4.43
C GLU A 274 13.58 12.34 3.15
N ASN A 275 12.89 11.32 2.55
CA ASN A 275 12.04 11.45 1.38
C ASN A 275 10.66 10.88 1.70
N PRO A 276 9.81 11.68 2.37
CA PRO A 276 8.53 11.17 2.88
C PRO A 276 7.50 10.88 1.77
N ILE A 277 7.67 11.46 0.58
CA ILE A 277 6.80 11.22 -0.58
C ILE A 277 7.65 10.82 -1.77
N VAL A 278 7.37 9.65 -2.33
CA VAL A 278 8.09 9.11 -3.49
C VAL A 278 7.12 8.85 -4.63
N PHE A 279 7.49 9.33 -5.82
CA PHE A 279 6.77 9.11 -7.07
C PHE A 279 7.51 8.06 -7.90
N ARG A 280 6.82 7.01 -8.33
CA ARG A 280 7.31 6.01 -9.28
C ARG A 280 6.40 5.99 -10.50
N ILE A 281 6.97 6.00 -11.69
CA ILE A 281 6.25 6.10 -12.94
C ILE A 281 6.63 4.91 -13.83
N GLY A 282 5.65 4.14 -14.28
CA GLY A 282 5.85 3.04 -15.21
C GLY A 282 6.85 2.01 -14.70
N SER A 283 7.92 1.76 -15.47
CA SER A 283 8.96 0.77 -15.14
C SER A 283 9.68 1.03 -13.80
N GLU A 284 9.64 2.26 -13.27
CA GLU A 284 10.21 2.58 -11.96
C GLU A 284 9.47 1.89 -10.81
N ILE A 285 8.22 1.46 -11.03
CA ILE A 285 7.44 0.71 -10.05
C ILE A 285 8.07 -0.67 -9.80
N GLY A 286 8.77 -1.24 -10.80
CA GLY A 286 9.42 -2.54 -10.69
C GLY A 286 8.46 -3.73 -10.82
N ASN A 287 7.27 -3.51 -11.37
CA ASN A 287 6.28 -4.55 -11.65
C ASN A 287 5.69 -4.35 -13.04
N ASN A 288 5.84 -5.33 -13.92
CA ASN A 288 5.41 -5.26 -15.32
C ASN A 288 3.90 -5.06 -15.49
N LEU A 289 3.09 -5.53 -14.53
CA LEU A 289 1.63 -5.34 -14.56
C LEU A 289 1.23 -3.86 -14.39
N LEU A 290 2.13 -3.04 -13.84
CA LEU A 290 1.89 -1.65 -13.48
C LEU A 290 2.68 -0.67 -14.37
N GLU A 291 3.27 -1.12 -15.47
CA GLU A 291 4.11 -0.28 -16.36
C GLU A 291 3.36 0.91 -16.97
N ASP A 292 2.05 0.80 -17.16
CA ASP A 292 1.20 1.88 -17.66
C ASP A 292 0.63 2.78 -16.54
N MET A 293 1.10 2.58 -15.31
CA MET A 293 0.59 3.27 -14.12
C MET A 293 1.66 4.14 -13.47
N SER A 294 1.23 4.93 -12.50
CA SER A 294 2.12 5.63 -11.57
C SER A 294 1.70 5.33 -10.13
N MET A 295 2.68 5.35 -9.24
CA MET A 295 2.48 5.11 -7.82
C MET A 295 3.09 6.24 -7.00
N ILE A 296 2.32 6.75 -6.05
CA ILE A 296 2.77 7.72 -5.06
C ILE A 296 2.75 7.02 -3.71
N THR A 297 3.89 6.98 -3.05
CA THR A 297 4.02 6.41 -1.71
C THR A 297 4.43 7.46 -0.70
N ALA A 298 3.87 7.40 0.49
CA ALA A 298 4.23 8.26 1.61
C ALA A 298 4.34 7.43 2.88
N THR A 299 5.30 7.80 3.74
CA THR A 299 5.36 7.30 5.11
C THR A 299 4.55 8.20 6.03
N TYR A 300 3.92 7.60 7.03
CA TYR A 300 3.23 8.31 8.09
C TYR A 300 3.65 7.73 9.44
N GLU A 301 3.67 8.58 10.44
CA GLU A 301 3.87 8.18 11.82
C GLU A 301 2.58 8.42 12.59
N VAL A 302 2.15 7.44 13.35
CA VAL A 302 1.04 7.60 14.29
C VAL A 302 1.66 8.09 15.59
N SER A 303 1.67 9.42 15.77
CA SER A 303 2.20 10.04 16.98
C SER A 303 1.27 9.76 18.16
N GLY A 304 1.85 9.21 19.22
CA GLY A 304 1.25 9.19 20.54
C GLY A 304 1.17 7.86 21.25
N HIS A 305 1.62 6.78 20.66
CA HIS A 305 1.78 5.52 21.44
C HIS A 305 2.86 4.67 20.80
#